data_8c25d0cbdbfd9c665a1b697da1223f53
#
_entry.id   8c25d0cbdbfd9c665a1b697da1223f53
#
_cell.length_a   1.000
_cell.length_b   1.000
_cell.length_c   1.000
_cell.angle_alpha   90.00
_cell.angle_beta   90.00
_cell.angle_gamma   90.00
#
_symmetry.space_group_name_H-M   'P 1'
#
loop_
_entity.id
_entity.type
_entity.pdbx_description
1 polymer ?
#
loop_
_entity_poly.entity_id
_entity_poly.type
_entity_poly.pdbx_seq_one_letter_code
_entity_poly.pdbx_strand_id
1 'polypeptide(L)'
;MYKYALLAAIAITGITACSQQDESAQQPTEQVAAVTKPTDPNDSKAWNAYLGQIVQKNMQGMTADRPFPYLVPGGDTEDANALRQRQLEQVQDTVARGVLPGNMLVFAGPDSAKTSQFVTDAFKDAKAGSFKDVIVLVIGDAGDKDKVTSALQPTGATIRYVNMPVMGFKTTDAVTAAALVAKF
;
A
#
# COMPACT_ATOMS: atom_id res chain seq x y z
N MET A 1 63.23 36.34 -24.66
CA MET A 1 64.09 36.34 -25.85
C MET A 1 63.57 35.27 -26.80
N TYR A 2 63.21 35.73 -28.00
CA TYR A 2 63.23 35.02 -29.29
C TYR A 2 62.31 33.80 -29.42
N LYS A 3 61.35 33.71 -30.23
CA LYS A 3 61.08 34.21 -31.62
C LYS A 3 60.72 33.01 -32.50
N TYR A 4 59.64 33.24 -33.24
CA TYR A 4 59.36 32.79 -34.63
C TYR A 4 59.01 31.32 -34.83
N ALA A 5 58.13 30.94 -35.61
CA ALA A 5 57.21 31.51 -36.58
C ALA A 5 56.79 30.37 -37.52
N LEU A 6 55.56 30.48 -37.98
CA LEU A 6 55.12 30.32 -39.38
C LEU A 6 54.74 28.94 -39.92
N LEU A 7 53.54 28.90 -40.38
CA LEU A 7 52.95 28.45 -41.66
C LEU A 7 52.91 26.91 -41.88
N ALA A 8 51.88 26.34 -42.41
CA ALA A 8 50.90 26.72 -43.40
C ALA A 8 49.69 25.78 -43.40
N ALA A 9 48.57 26.30 -43.79
CA ALA A 9 47.37 25.75 -44.31
C ALA A 9 47.47 24.46 -45.13
N ILE A 10 46.39 23.64 -45.05
CA ILE A 10 45.64 23.16 -46.23
C ILE A 10 44.30 22.62 -45.75
N ALA A 11 43.27 23.17 -46.33
CA ALA A 11 41.91 22.75 -46.27
C ALA A 11 41.70 21.42 -47.00
N ILE A 12 40.85 20.52 -46.42
CA ILE A 12 40.01 19.62 -47.21
C ILE A 12 38.72 19.40 -46.51
N THR A 13 37.67 19.80 -47.16
CA THR A 13 36.25 19.55 -46.98
C THR A 13 35.95 18.08 -46.73
N GLY A 14 35.21 17.82 -45.67
CA GLY A 14 34.55 16.54 -45.42
C GLY A 14 33.30 16.80 -44.63
N ILE A 15 32.17 17.05 -45.32
CA ILE A 15 30.83 17.10 -44.75
C ILE A 15 30.47 15.67 -44.43
N THR A 16 30.59 15.27 -43.18
CA THR A 16 29.87 14.12 -42.65
C THR A 16 28.86 14.64 -41.64
N ALA A 17 27.62 14.67 -42.09
CA ALA A 17 26.47 14.83 -41.23
C ALA A 17 26.45 13.65 -40.25
N CYS A 18 27.00 13.83 -39.07
CA CYS A 18 26.66 12.99 -37.93
C CYS A 18 25.37 13.54 -37.34
N SER A 19 24.28 12.80 -37.57
CA SER A 19 23.06 12.90 -36.83
C SER A 19 23.41 12.92 -35.33
N GLN A 20 23.17 14.05 -34.68
CA GLN A 20 23.01 14.07 -33.24
C GLN A 20 21.80 13.22 -32.95
N GLN A 21 22.02 11.97 -32.58
CA GLN A 21 21.09 11.22 -31.79
C GLN A 21 21.07 11.92 -30.45
N ASP A 22 20.00 12.69 -30.22
CA ASP A 22 19.55 13.02 -28.89
C ASP A 22 19.34 11.69 -28.15
N GLU A 23 20.36 11.29 -27.45
CA GLU A 23 20.26 10.30 -26.39
C GLU A 23 19.53 10.98 -25.24
N SER A 24 18.23 11.17 -25.44
CA SER A 24 17.30 11.33 -24.34
C SER A 24 17.51 10.08 -23.48
N ALA A 25 18.28 10.27 -22.41
CA ALA A 25 18.30 9.34 -21.31
C ALA A 25 16.85 9.13 -20.86
N GLN A 26 16.20 8.18 -21.48
CA GLN A 26 14.99 7.57 -20.91
C GLN A 26 15.44 6.94 -19.59
N GLN A 27 15.29 7.72 -18.50
CA GLN A 27 15.13 7.10 -17.19
C GLN A 27 14.17 5.96 -17.38
N PRO A 28 14.52 4.74 -16.98
CA PRO A 28 13.55 3.69 -16.91
C PRO A 28 12.47 4.20 -15.94
N THR A 29 11.35 4.61 -16.45
CA THR A 29 10.13 4.63 -15.66
C THR A 29 9.95 3.18 -15.28
N GLU A 30 10.40 2.85 -14.07
CA GLU A 30 10.08 1.60 -13.40
C GLU A 30 8.56 1.54 -13.38
N GLN A 31 8.01 0.93 -14.41
CA GLN A 31 6.60 0.52 -14.41
C GLN A 31 6.50 -0.43 -13.23
N VAL A 32 6.07 0.13 -12.10
CA VAL A 32 5.71 -0.66 -10.92
C VAL A 32 4.61 -1.60 -11.41
N ALA A 33 5.01 -2.81 -11.77
CA ALA A 33 4.10 -3.85 -12.22
C ALA A 33 2.99 -3.93 -11.17
N ALA A 34 1.74 -3.84 -11.61
CA ALA A 34 0.61 -3.94 -10.71
C ALA A 34 0.71 -5.30 -10.00
N VAL A 35 1.10 -5.28 -8.73
CA VAL A 35 1.24 -6.51 -7.94
C VAL A 35 -0.18 -7.04 -7.72
N THR A 36 -0.44 -8.23 -8.22
CA THR A 36 -1.71 -8.92 -8.03
C THR A 36 -1.81 -9.44 -6.60
N LYS A 37 -3.03 -9.48 -6.07
CA LYS A 37 -3.31 -10.07 -4.75
C LYS A 37 -2.81 -11.52 -4.73
N PRO A 38 -2.00 -11.91 -3.73
CA PRO A 38 -1.53 -13.28 -3.60
C PRO A 38 -2.69 -14.26 -3.38
N THR A 39 -2.59 -15.44 -3.97
CA THR A 39 -3.57 -16.52 -3.81
C THR A 39 -3.27 -17.43 -2.63
N ASP A 40 -1.98 -17.61 -2.30
CA ASP A 40 -1.55 -18.39 -1.13
C ASP A 40 -1.56 -17.48 0.12
N PRO A 41 -2.40 -17.78 1.12
CA PRO A 41 -2.46 -17.01 2.36
C PRO A 41 -1.18 -17.12 3.21
N ASN A 42 -0.34 -18.11 2.95
CA ASN A 42 0.90 -18.35 3.70
C ASN A 42 2.13 -17.73 3.03
N ASP A 43 2.03 -17.24 1.81
CA ASP A 43 3.13 -16.54 1.13
C ASP A 43 3.30 -15.11 1.69
N SER A 44 3.89 -15.02 2.88
CA SER A 44 4.13 -13.74 3.54
C SER A 44 4.95 -12.76 2.70
N LYS A 45 5.84 -13.26 1.81
CA LYS A 45 6.65 -12.41 0.94
C LYS A 45 5.80 -11.74 -0.12
N ALA A 46 4.95 -12.49 -0.80
CA ALA A 46 4.03 -11.96 -1.80
C ALA A 46 3.02 -11.01 -1.15
N TRP A 47 2.49 -11.36 0.02
CA TRP A 47 1.60 -10.47 0.78
C TRP A 47 2.27 -9.16 1.19
N ASN A 48 3.50 -9.19 1.71
CA ASN A 48 4.23 -7.98 2.06
C ASN A 48 4.49 -7.08 0.84
N ALA A 49 4.85 -7.65 -0.30
CA ALA A 49 5.05 -6.89 -1.53
C ALA A 49 3.74 -6.24 -2.03
N TYR A 50 2.65 -7.00 -2.02
CA TYR A 50 1.32 -6.52 -2.42
C TYR A 50 0.81 -5.41 -1.51
N LEU A 51 0.83 -5.64 -0.20
CA LEU A 51 0.35 -4.68 0.79
C LEU A 51 1.25 -3.45 0.85
N GLY A 52 2.57 -3.61 0.68
CA GLY A 52 3.52 -2.50 0.66
C GLY A 52 3.18 -1.45 -0.39
N GLN A 53 2.75 -1.85 -1.59
CA GLN A 53 2.32 -0.90 -2.62
C GLN A 53 1.04 -0.14 -2.25
N ILE A 54 0.09 -0.81 -1.59
CA ILE A 54 -1.13 -0.16 -1.11
C ILE A 54 -0.79 0.85 -0.03
N VAL A 55 0.09 0.48 0.90
CA VAL A 55 0.54 1.36 1.99
C VAL A 55 1.21 2.61 1.43
N GLN A 56 2.16 2.46 0.50
CA GLN A 56 2.85 3.60 -0.14
C GLN A 56 1.88 4.61 -0.75
N LYS A 57 0.83 4.15 -1.40
CA LYS A 57 -0.19 5.02 -1.99
C LYS A 57 -1.06 5.74 -0.95
N ASN A 58 -1.03 5.31 0.30
CA ASN A 58 -1.86 5.82 1.39
C ASN A 58 -1.08 6.51 2.51
N MET A 59 0.21 6.83 2.30
CA MET A 59 1.08 7.44 3.32
C MET A 59 0.88 8.96 3.48
N GLN A 60 0.04 9.60 2.67
CA GLN A 60 -0.15 11.06 2.74
C GLN A 60 -0.57 11.50 4.16
N GLY A 61 0.08 12.55 4.67
CA GLY A 61 -0.19 13.09 6.00
C GLY A 61 0.45 12.32 7.16
N MET A 62 1.17 11.23 6.89
CA MET A 62 2.09 10.63 7.85
C MET A 62 3.33 11.52 7.96
N THR A 63 3.75 11.83 9.18
CA THR A 63 4.96 12.61 9.45
C THR A 63 6.08 11.80 10.09
N ALA A 64 5.78 10.58 10.53
CA ALA A 64 6.77 9.62 10.98
C ALA A 64 7.55 9.02 9.80
N ASP A 65 8.76 8.55 10.05
CA ASP A 65 9.67 8.01 9.01
C ASP A 65 9.13 6.75 8.33
N ARG A 66 8.34 5.96 9.05
CA ARG A 66 7.80 4.69 8.56
C ARG A 66 6.47 4.33 9.23
N PRO A 67 5.58 3.62 8.51
CA PRO A 67 4.37 3.05 9.11
C PRO A 67 4.69 1.84 9.99
N PHE A 68 3.75 1.47 10.87
CA PHE A 68 3.78 0.25 11.68
C PHE A 68 2.83 -0.79 11.08
N PRO A 69 3.32 -1.71 10.25
CA PRO A 69 2.48 -2.72 9.60
C PRO A 69 2.25 -3.93 10.52
N TYR A 70 1.01 -4.38 10.56
CA TYR A 70 0.56 -5.61 11.20
C TYR A 70 -0.09 -6.51 10.15
N LEU A 71 0.64 -7.56 9.76
CA LEU A 71 0.09 -8.61 8.89
C LEU A 71 -0.65 -9.62 9.77
N VAL A 72 -1.98 -9.54 9.74
CA VAL A 72 -2.85 -10.41 10.55
C VAL A 72 -2.87 -11.81 9.93
N PRO A 73 -2.49 -12.86 10.67
CA PRO A 73 -2.52 -14.22 10.17
C PRO A 73 -3.93 -14.66 9.75
N GLY A 74 -4.06 -15.23 8.55
CA GLY A 74 -5.29 -15.85 8.08
C GLY A 74 -5.45 -17.29 8.56
N GLY A 75 -6.54 -17.95 8.11
CA GLY A 75 -6.81 -19.35 8.41
C GLY A 75 -7.30 -19.63 9.83
N ASP A 76 -7.62 -20.91 10.08
CA ASP A 76 -8.22 -21.40 11.33
C ASP A 76 -7.39 -22.50 12.00
N THR A 77 -6.13 -22.68 11.59
CA THR A 77 -5.22 -23.61 12.26
C THR A 77 -4.90 -23.13 13.66
N GLU A 78 -4.58 -24.05 14.55
CA GLU A 78 -4.19 -23.74 15.92
C GLU A 78 -3.00 -22.77 15.97
N ASP A 79 -1.98 -22.99 15.13
CA ASP A 79 -0.82 -22.11 15.01
C ASP A 79 -1.20 -20.70 14.55
N ALA A 80 -2.06 -20.57 13.53
CA ALA A 80 -2.52 -19.26 13.05
C ALA A 80 -3.33 -18.50 14.12
N ASN A 81 -4.16 -19.22 14.86
CA ASN A 81 -4.92 -18.66 15.98
C ASN A 81 -4.00 -18.19 17.11
N ALA A 82 -3.00 -19.00 17.49
CA ALA A 82 -2.04 -18.67 18.52
C ALA A 82 -1.16 -17.46 18.11
N LEU A 83 -0.73 -17.39 16.84
CA LEU A 83 0.01 -16.24 16.32
C LEU A 83 -0.83 -14.97 16.35
N ARG A 84 -2.09 -15.05 15.90
CA ARG A 84 -3.02 -13.92 15.89
C ARG A 84 -3.31 -13.42 17.30
N GLN A 85 -3.49 -14.33 18.27
CA GLN A 85 -3.72 -13.96 19.66
C GLN A 85 -2.52 -13.22 20.27
N ARG A 86 -1.30 -13.73 20.09
CA ARG A 86 -0.07 -13.05 20.55
C ARG A 86 0.09 -11.67 19.90
N GLN A 87 -0.18 -11.56 18.61
CA GLN A 87 -0.10 -10.28 17.91
C GLN A 87 -1.16 -9.31 18.44
N LEU A 88 -2.38 -9.81 18.73
CA LEU A 88 -3.46 -9.00 19.30
C LEU A 88 -3.05 -8.40 20.66
N GLU A 89 -2.50 -9.19 21.54
CA GLU A 89 -2.00 -8.73 22.85
C GLU A 89 -0.94 -7.64 22.71
N GLN A 90 0.02 -7.82 21.78
CA GLN A 90 1.04 -6.80 21.50
C GLN A 90 0.45 -5.49 20.97
N VAL A 91 -0.58 -5.58 20.12
CA VAL A 91 -1.24 -4.38 19.59
C VAL A 91 -2.09 -3.72 20.66
N GLN A 92 -2.81 -4.47 21.49
CA GLN A 92 -3.56 -3.94 22.64
C GLN A 92 -2.63 -3.19 23.60
N ASP A 93 -1.46 -3.73 23.92
CA ASP A 93 -0.45 -3.05 24.72
C ASP A 93 0.03 -1.74 24.08
N THR A 94 0.20 -1.75 22.76
CA THR A 94 0.58 -0.53 22.00
C THR A 94 -0.55 0.50 22.05
N VAL A 95 -1.79 0.06 21.87
CA VAL A 95 -2.99 0.92 21.95
C VAL A 95 -3.14 1.50 23.35
N ALA A 96 -2.94 0.70 24.39
CA ALA A 96 -3.04 1.14 25.78
C ALA A 96 -1.98 2.19 26.17
N ARG A 97 -0.76 2.04 25.66
CA ARG A 97 0.32 3.04 25.84
C ARG A 97 0.13 4.31 25.03
N GLY A 98 -0.69 4.24 23.99
CA GLY A 98 -0.88 5.32 23.01
C GLY A 98 0.18 5.33 21.91
N VAL A 99 -0.15 5.98 20.81
CA VAL A 99 0.71 6.16 19.64
C VAL A 99 0.91 7.63 19.41
N LEU A 100 2.14 8.05 19.14
CA LEU A 100 2.45 9.46 18.91
C LEU A 100 1.76 10.00 17.65
N PRO A 101 1.31 11.27 17.67
CA PRO A 101 0.77 11.94 16.48
C PRO A 101 1.72 11.83 15.28
N GLY A 102 1.15 11.79 14.08
CA GLY A 102 1.91 11.67 12.84
C GLY A 102 2.31 10.25 12.45
N ASN A 103 2.11 9.28 13.33
CA ASN A 103 2.34 7.86 13.02
C ASN A 103 1.19 7.25 12.22
N MET A 104 1.49 6.13 11.56
CA MET A 104 0.52 5.32 10.85
C MET A 104 0.59 3.87 11.32
N LEU A 105 -0.53 3.33 11.78
CA LEU A 105 -0.74 1.92 12.01
C LEU A 105 -1.43 1.31 10.79
N VAL A 106 -0.94 0.19 10.31
CA VAL A 106 -1.47 -0.50 9.14
C VAL A 106 -1.89 -1.91 9.51
N PHE A 107 -3.13 -2.26 9.23
CA PHE A 107 -3.68 -3.58 9.48
C PHE A 107 -4.14 -4.20 8.16
N ALA A 108 -3.63 -5.37 7.87
CA ALA A 108 -3.97 -6.13 6.67
C ALA A 108 -3.75 -7.61 6.87
N GLY A 109 -4.38 -8.44 6.07
CA GLY A 109 -4.18 -9.89 6.09
C GLY A 109 -4.88 -10.57 4.92
N PRO A 110 -4.61 -11.86 4.71
CA PRO A 110 -5.25 -12.63 3.65
C PRO A 110 -6.75 -12.84 3.87
N ASP A 111 -7.21 -12.74 5.13
CA ASP A 111 -8.60 -12.90 5.55
C ASP A 111 -9.12 -11.56 6.10
N SER A 112 -10.03 -10.93 5.36
CA SER A 112 -10.58 -9.62 5.72
C SER A 112 -11.42 -9.67 6.99
N ALA A 113 -12.24 -10.70 7.16
CA ALA A 113 -13.10 -10.84 8.33
C ALA A 113 -12.27 -10.99 9.62
N LYS A 114 -11.17 -11.77 9.57
CA LYS A 114 -10.25 -11.93 10.69
C LYS A 114 -9.47 -10.64 10.96
N THR A 115 -9.04 -9.94 9.92
CA THR A 115 -8.38 -8.63 10.05
C THR A 115 -9.31 -7.61 10.69
N SER A 116 -10.56 -7.55 10.23
CA SER A 116 -11.60 -6.67 10.78
C SER A 116 -11.90 -6.97 12.26
N GLN A 117 -12.04 -8.25 12.60
CA GLN A 117 -12.23 -8.66 13.99
C GLN A 117 -11.02 -8.30 14.85
N PHE A 118 -9.81 -8.58 14.36
CA PHE A 118 -8.56 -8.24 15.04
C PHE A 118 -8.47 -6.74 15.37
N VAL A 119 -8.77 -5.86 14.39
CA VAL A 119 -8.77 -4.41 14.61
C VAL A 119 -9.80 -4.01 15.64
N THR A 120 -11.02 -4.54 15.55
CA THR A 120 -12.08 -4.25 16.50
C THR A 120 -11.67 -4.64 17.93
N ASP A 121 -11.08 -5.83 18.10
CA ASP A 121 -10.64 -6.34 19.40
C ASP A 121 -9.42 -5.57 19.93
N ALA A 122 -8.50 -5.14 19.04
CA ALA A 122 -7.33 -4.38 19.41
C ALA A 122 -7.65 -3.00 19.98
N PHE A 123 -8.70 -2.36 19.47
CA PHE A 123 -9.08 -1.00 19.86
C PHE A 123 -10.30 -0.92 20.82
N LYS A 124 -10.84 -2.06 21.25
CA LYS A 124 -12.05 -2.09 22.09
C LYS A 124 -11.93 -1.27 23.39
N ASP A 125 -10.74 -1.24 23.98
CA ASP A 125 -10.44 -0.54 25.23
C ASP A 125 -9.68 0.79 25.00
N ALA A 126 -9.57 1.25 23.73
CA ALA A 126 -8.93 2.51 23.39
C ALA A 126 -9.72 3.69 23.98
N LYS A 127 -9.01 4.61 24.62
CA LYS A 127 -9.63 5.82 25.16
C LYS A 127 -10.11 6.73 24.04
N ALA A 128 -11.28 7.36 24.22
CA ALA A 128 -11.79 8.33 23.27
C ALA A 128 -10.77 9.45 23.02
N GLY A 129 -10.52 9.76 21.74
CA GLY A 129 -9.58 10.80 21.31
C GLY A 129 -8.09 10.48 21.50
N SER A 130 -7.73 9.28 21.97
CA SER A 130 -6.31 8.92 22.25
C SER A 130 -5.46 8.73 20.99
N PHE A 131 -6.08 8.64 19.81
CA PHE A 131 -5.42 8.50 18.51
C PHE A 131 -5.58 9.72 17.61
N LYS A 132 -5.83 10.89 18.20
CA LYS A 132 -5.87 12.14 17.44
C LYS A 132 -4.54 12.33 16.69
N ASP A 133 -4.64 12.70 15.42
CA ASP A 133 -3.49 12.90 14.51
C ASP A 133 -2.66 11.61 14.24
N VAL A 134 -3.21 10.44 14.56
CA VAL A 134 -2.68 9.14 14.15
C VAL A 134 -3.51 8.60 13.00
N ILE A 135 -2.86 8.03 12.00
CA ILE A 135 -3.53 7.38 10.86
C ILE A 135 -3.67 5.89 11.18
N VAL A 136 -4.89 5.37 11.04
CA VAL A 136 -5.14 3.92 11.08
C VAL A 136 -5.62 3.49 9.70
N LEU A 137 -4.75 2.81 8.97
CA LEU A 137 -5.02 2.24 7.65
C LEU A 137 -5.42 0.77 7.80
N VAL A 138 -6.60 0.42 7.32
CA VAL A 138 -7.07 -0.97 7.28
C VAL A 138 -7.32 -1.37 5.84
N ILE A 139 -6.77 -2.51 5.44
CA ILE A 139 -6.91 -3.07 4.10
C ILE A 139 -7.74 -4.35 4.22
N GLY A 140 -8.91 -4.38 3.61
CA GLY A 140 -9.86 -5.48 3.72
C GLY A 140 -10.97 -5.41 2.66
N ASP A 141 -12.00 -6.24 2.80
CA ASP A 141 -13.13 -6.27 1.88
C ASP A 141 -14.15 -5.17 2.21
N ALA A 142 -14.88 -4.71 1.19
CA ALA A 142 -15.83 -3.61 1.34
C ALA A 142 -16.89 -3.85 2.43
N GLY A 143 -17.30 -5.11 2.63
CA GLY A 143 -18.32 -5.49 3.62
C GLY A 143 -17.88 -5.28 5.08
N ASP A 144 -16.58 -5.22 5.35
CA ASP A 144 -16.04 -5.06 6.71
C ASP A 144 -15.79 -3.60 7.09
N LYS A 145 -15.89 -2.67 6.13
CA LYS A 145 -15.55 -1.26 6.31
C LYS A 145 -16.32 -0.61 7.46
N ASP A 146 -17.63 -0.77 7.48
CA ASP A 146 -18.50 -0.06 8.45
C ASP A 146 -18.24 -0.55 9.87
N LYS A 147 -18.01 -1.85 10.05
CA LYS A 147 -17.64 -2.45 11.34
C LYS A 147 -16.36 -1.85 11.89
N VAL A 148 -15.30 -1.81 11.06
CA VAL A 148 -14.00 -1.26 11.44
C VAL A 148 -14.09 0.24 11.71
N THR A 149 -14.76 1.00 10.83
CA THR A 149 -14.91 2.44 10.99
C THR A 149 -15.65 2.79 12.28
N SER A 150 -16.74 2.10 12.59
CA SER A 150 -17.51 2.32 13.81
C SER A 150 -16.69 2.03 15.07
N ALA A 151 -15.86 0.99 15.05
CA ALA A 151 -15.00 0.63 16.18
C ALA A 151 -13.88 1.65 16.43
N LEU A 152 -13.32 2.21 15.37
CA LEU A 152 -12.21 3.15 15.45
C LEU A 152 -12.64 4.61 15.65
N GLN A 153 -13.86 4.99 15.25
CA GLN A 153 -14.34 6.37 15.29
C GLN A 153 -14.17 7.05 16.65
N PRO A 154 -14.47 6.41 17.81
CA PRO A 154 -14.32 7.05 19.12
C PRO A 154 -12.88 7.41 19.45
N THR A 155 -11.88 6.73 18.86
CA THR A 155 -10.46 6.95 19.13
C THR A 155 -9.93 8.28 18.63
N GLY A 156 -10.63 8.94 17.70
CA GLY A 156 -10.21 10.17 17.05
C GLY A 156 -9.13 9.98 15.98
N ALA A 157 -8.81 8.75 15.61
CA ALA A 157 -7.86 8.44 14.54
C ALA A 157 -8.35 8.91 13.17
N THR A 158 -7.41 9.25 12.29
CA THR A 158 -7.69 9.40 10.86
C THR A 158 -7.82 8.00 10.24
N ILE A 159 -9.05 7.56 10.07
CA ILE A 159 -9.33 6.20 9.59
C ILE A 159 -9.24 6.18 8.06
N ARG A 160 -8.43 5.28 7.53
CA ARG A 160 -8.36 4.97 6.09
C ARG A 160 -8.70 3.52 5.88
N TYR A 161 -9.75 3.27 5.13
CA TYR A 161 -10.13 1.93 4.74
C TYR A 161 -9.93 1.76 3.24
N VAL A 162 -9.08 0.82 2.86
CA VAL A 162 -8.80 0.50 1.46
C VAL A 162 -9.37 -0.87 1.14
N ASN A 163 -10.26 -0.91 0.16
CA ASN A 163 -10.78 -2.16 -0.33
C ASN A 163 -9.66 -2.96 -0.97
N MET A 164 -9.50 -4.20 -0.53
CA MET A 164 -8.62 -5.15 -1.17
C MET A 164 -9.17 -5.40 -2.59
N PRO A 165 -8.42 -5.08 -3.65
CA PRO A 165 -8.95 -5.31 -4.99
C PRO A 165 -9.21 -6.80 -5.18
N VAL A 166 -10.48 -7.14 -5.38
CA VAL A 166 -10.89 -8.49 -5.74
C VAL A 166 -10.37 -8.78 -7.14
N MET A 167 -9.62 -9.86 -7.33
CA MET A 167 -9.17 -10.24 -8.66
C MET A 167 -10.38 -10.50 -9.57
N GLY A 168 -10.53 -9.63 -10.55
CA GLY A 168 -11.08 -9.94 -11.86
C GLY A 168 -12.54 -10.41 -11.94
N PHE A 169 -13.49 -9.62 -11.47
CA PHE A 169 -14.70 -9.45 -12.27
C PHE A 169 -14.71 -8.02 -12.78
N LYS A 170 -14.45 -7.84 -14.08
CA LYS A 170 -14.78 -6.60 -14.76
C LYS A 170 -16.27 -6.41 -14.55
N THR A 171 -16.66 -5.38 -13.82
CA THR A 171 -18.03 -4.96 -13.61
C THR A 171 -18.69 -4.46 -14.91
N THR A 172 -18.25 -4.96 -16.06
CA THR A 172 -18.89 -4.67 -17.36
C THR A 172 -20.06 -5.63 -17.61
N ASP A 173 -20.16 -6.74 -16.88
CA ASP A 173 -21.18 -7.77 -17.16
C ASP A 173 -22.43 -7.69 -16.26
N ALA A 174 -22.38 -6.88 -15.18
CA ALA A 174 -23.54 -6.70 -14.31
C ALA A 174 -24.65 -5.85 -14.96
N VAL A 175 -24.31 -4.99 -15.91
CA VAL A 175 -25.30 -4.17 -16.64
C VAL A 175 -25.99 -4.97 -17.74
N THR A 176 -25.32 -6.00 -18.29
CA THR A 176 -25.87 -6.82 -19.38
C THR A 176 -26.82 -7.90 -18.85
N ALA A 177 -26.61 -8.37 -17.62
CA ALA A 177 -27.51 -9.37 -17.03
C ALA A 177 -28.90 -8.80 -16.64
N ALA A 178 -28.94 -7.53 -16.21
CA ALA A 178 -30.21 -6.87 -15.88
C ALA A 178 -31.06 -6.53 -17.13
N ALA A 179 -30.44 -6.39 -18.30
CA ALA A 179 -31.15 -6.11 -19.55
C ALA A 179 -31.76 -7.37 -20.20
N LEU A 180 -31.34 -8.56 -19.80
CA LEU A 180 -31.84 -9.82 -20.39
C LEU A 180 -33.09 -10.36 -19.68
N VAL A 181 -33.34 -9.96 -18.42
CA VAL A 181 -34.53 -10.39 -17.65
C VAL A 181 -35.79 -9.57 -17.96
N ALA A 182 -35.66 -8.45 -18.64
CA ALA A 182 -36.80 -7.58 -19.03
C ALA A 182 -37.44 -7.95 -20.37
N LYS A 183 -37.13 -9.11 -20.95
CA LYS A 183 -37.63 -9.51 -22.30
C LYS A 183 -38.33 -10.86 -22.34
N PHE A 184 -38.83 -11.34 -21.17
CA PHE A 184 -39.76 -12.49 -21.15
C PHE A 184 -41.00 -12.17 -20.31
#